data_fb640ead50ea738bfabacd2559908783
#
_entry.id   fb640ead50ea738bfabacd2559908783
#
_cell.length_a   1.000
_cell.length_b   1.000
_cell.length_c   1.000
_cell.angle_alpha   90.00
_cell.angle_beta   90.00
_cell.angle_gamma   90.00
#
_symmetry.space_group_name_H-M   'P 1'
#
loop_
_entity.id
_entity.type
_entity.pdbx_description
1 polymer ?
#
loop_
_entity_poly.entity_id
_entity_poly.type
_entity_poly.pdbx_seq_one_letter_code
_entity_poly.pdbx_strand_id
1 'polypeptide(L)'
;MDDVYGSGRRRWITAIATGLLVTVTAPTMAATNSLSGGIDNRFSDNARRDSSNEESDLETRVNLNFQHLSDPGQCTSLVDMGLGYGYWHDDAFDSEVYTRGMLRGQCELAKGLSWEASDTISQVTRDTRAADTQDNLTRKNVFRTGPVYTLELTPVDQIQFSAAYENTEFEEPEEEDSERLTGTVAYNHSFSQTLQLGVSTSAERTELDTGEELDRESVVGTFNKVWATTRVSGSLGVNRLETRLGTQELSTDGVTGTLNLVREISPNSEFTLNANRRLTDQTSTLGVQFGDFNFNLTQSTAVEVTAVRMGYNNRFSDGSTFLGTVSASRSDYLQTGDREELTGIGARYSRPISELLSWFLDTAYQHQRFEDESAEDDLASLSMGLDYLLTSRMDIRAAIGHRQKNSDIASREYQENWVAVSLNYQFF
;
A
#
# COMPACT_ATOMS: atom_id res chain seq x y z
N MET A 1 -37.93 -33.18 18.37
CA MET A 1 -39.03 -32.25 18.10
C MET A 1 -38.56 -30.88 18.55
N ASP A 2 -38.16 -29.89 17.79
CA ASP A 2 -38.29 -29.64 16.36
C ASP A 2 -37.06 -28.85 15.86
N ASP A 3 -36.66 -29.17 14.66
CA ASP A 3 -35.63 -28.50 13.86
C ASP A 3 -35.98 -27.04 13.61
N VAL A 4 -34.97 -26.14 13.69
CA VAL A 4 -34.97 -24.89 12.91
C VAL A 4 -33.64 -24.79 12.18
N TYR A 5 -33.63 -25.26 10.95
CA TYR A 5 -32.61 -24.98 9.94
C TYR A 5 -32.72 -23.52 9.51
N GLY A 6 -31.71 -22.71 9.84
CA GLY A 6 -31.46 -21.42 9.23
C GLY A 6 -30.62 -21.61 7.95
N SER A 7 -31.26 -21.51 6.81
CA SER A 7 -30.61 -21.60 5.49
C SER A 7 -29.76 -20.33 5.21
N GLY A 8 -28.45 -20.42 5.43
CA GLY A 8 -27.52 -19.45 4.93
C GLY A 8 -27.54 -19.45 3.38
N ARG A 9 -28.06 -18.42 2.80
CA ARG A 9 -27.98 -18.17 1.35
C ARG A 9 -26.52 -17.82 1.04
N ARG A 10 -25.76 -18.78 0.55
CA ARG A 10 -24.52 -18.53 -0.19
C ARG A 10 -24.87 -17.71 -1.43
N ARG A 11 -24.69 -16.41 -1.37
CA ARG A 11 -24.68 -15.55 -2.57
C ARG A 11 -23.34 -15.74 -3.26
N TRP A 12 -23.34 -16.60 -4.28
CA TRP A 12 -22.29 -16.60 -5.28
C TRP A 12 -22.47 -15.32 -6.10
N ILE A 13 -21.76 -14.26 -5.74
CA ILE A 13 -21.63 -13.09 -6.61
C ILE A 13 -20.56 -13.45 -7.62
N THR A 14 -21.01 -13.96 -8.75
CA THR A 14 -20.19 -14.05 -9.95
C THR A 14 -19.94 -12.61 -10.38
N ALA A 15 -18.76 -12.09 -10.13
CA ALA A 15 -18.30 -10.83 -10.69
C ALA A 15 -18.24 -11.01 -12.21
N ILE A 16 -19.33 -10.67 -12.90
CA ILE A 16 -19.35 -10.53 -14.34
C ILE A 16 -18.62 -9.22 -14.61
N ALA A 17 -17.35 -9.32 -14.91
CA ALA A 17 -16.61 -8.27 -15.59
C ALA A 17 -17.22 -8.12 -16.99
N THR A 18 -18.31 -7.35 -17.08
CA THR A 18 -18.92 -6.97 -18.37
C THR A 18 -18.00 -5.89 -18.95
N GLY A 19 -16.98 -6.33 -19.69
CA GLY A 19 -16.14 -5.45 -20.45
C GLY A 19 -16.99 -4.68 -21.45
N LEU A 20 -17.18 -3.39 -21.21
CA LEU A 20 -17.66 -2.45 -22.20
C LEU A 20 -16.58 -2.32 -23.28
N LEU A 21 -16.65 -3.13 -24.31
CA LEU A 21 -15.89 -2.95 -25.54
C LEU A 21 -16.46 -1.73 -26.28
N VAL A 22 -16.00 -0.53 -25.91
CA VAL A 22 -16.17 0.66 -26.73
C VAL A 22 -15.09 0.61 -27.81
N THR A 23 -15.46 0.19 -29.01
CA THR A 23 -14.60 0.32 -30.19
C THR A 23 -14.57 1.77 -30.63
N VAL A 24 -13.67 2.56 -30.06
CA VAL A 24 -13.31 3.89 -30.57
C VAL A 24 -12.15 3.71 -31.55
N THR A 25 -12.42 3.88 -32.84
CA THR A 25 -11.38 3.99 -33.86
C THR A 25 -10.75 5.39 -33.78
N ALA A 26 -9.70 5.55 -32.97
CA ALA A 26 -8.86 6.73 -32.93
C ALA A 26 -7.48 6.40 -33.56
N PRO A 27 -6.76 7.39 -34.14
CA PRO A 27 -5.47 7.13 -34.75
C PRO A 27 -4.47 6.62 -33.71
N THR A 28 -3.79 5.55 -34.08
CA THR A 28 -2.85 4.79 -33.25
C THR A 28 -1.62 5.58 -32.83
N MET A 29 -1.67 6.17 -31.66
CA MET A 29 -0.47 6.29 -30.84
C MET A 29 -0.44 5.06 -29.93
N ALA A 30 0.69 4.38 -29.81
CA ALA A 30 0.69 3.04 -29.24
C ALA A 30 0.68 3.08 -27.71
N ALA A 31 -0.44 2.68 -27.10
CA ALA A 31 -0.51 2.36 -25.67
C ALA A 31 0.69 1.48 -25.27
N THR A 32 1.32 1.77 -24.16
CA THR A 32 2.44 0.96 -23.67
C THR A 32 1.89 -0.25 -22.95
N ASN A 33 2.18 -1.44 -23.46
CA ASN A 33 1.85 -2.70 -22.83
C ASN A 33 3.13 -3.45 -22.48
N SER A 34 3.18 -4.08 -21.34
CA SER A 34 4.22 -5.04 -20.99
C SER A 34 3.63 -6.28 -20.34
N LEU A 35 4.15 -7.42 -20.69
CA LEU A 35 3.83 -8.71 -20.08
C LEU A 35 5.14 -9.37 -19.69
N SER A 36 5.27 -9.77 -18.44
CA SER A 36 6.40 -10.52 -17.93
C SER A 36 5.91 -11.71 -17.10
N GLY A 37 6.72 -12.73 -16.99
CA GLY A 37 6.46 -13.87 -16.12
C GLY A 37 7.77 -14.39 -15.54
N GLY A 38 7.67 -15.11 -14.44
CA GLY A 38 8.83 -15.62 -13.74
C GLY A 38 8.56 -16.89 -12.96
N ILE A 39 9.65 -17.49 -12.53
CA ILE A 39 9.65 -18.61 -11.58
C ILE A 39 10.59 -18.21 -10.46
N ASP A 40 10.10 -18.24 -9.24
CA ASP A 40 10.84 -17.98 -8.02
C ASP A 40 10.91 -19.25 -7.20
N ASN A 41 12.11 -19.64 -6.78
CA ASN A 41 12.33 -20.75 -5.86
C ASN A 41 12.99 -20.17 -4.60
N ARG A 42 12.39 -20.41 -3.44
CA ARG A 42 12.92 -19.98 -2.15
C ARG A 42 12.93 -21.14 -1.17
N PHE A 43 14.11 -21.53 -0.75
CA PHE A 43 14.31 -22.46 0.35
C PHE A 43 14.48 -21.67 1.65
N SER A 44 13.77 -22.07 2.70
CA SER A 44 13.90 -21.54 4.07
C SER A 44 14.16 -22.68 5.03
N ASP A 45 15.03 -22.48 6.02
CA ASP A 45 15.25 -23.43 7.10
C ASP A 45 14.16 -23.31 8.20
N ASN A 46 13.37 -22.24 8.21
CA ASN A 46 12.25 -22.01 9.11
C ASN A 46 11.11 -21.31 8.34
N ALA A 47 10.41 -22.04 7.46
CA ALA A 47 9.38 -21.52 6.58
C ALA A 47 8.21 -20.91 7.34
N ARG A 48 7.80 -21.53 8.46
CA ARG A 48 6.71 -21.06 9.33
C ARG A 48 7.13 -19.93 10.26
N ARG A 49 8.44 -19.68 10.38
CA ARG A 49 8.99 -18.70 11.34
C ARG A 49 8.57 -18.96 12.78
N ASP A 50 8.60 -20.23 13.16
CA ASP A 50 8.29 -20.68 14.50
C ASP A 50 9.49 -20.52 15.43
N SER A 51 9.22 -20.31 16.74
CA SER A 51 10.23 -20.13 17.76
C SER A 51 10.90 -21.44 18.21
N SER A 52 10.24 -22.58 18.03
CA SER A 52 10.68 -23.86 18.60
C SER A 52 10.54 -25.07 17.68
N ASN A 53 9.70 -25.02 16.68
CA ASN A 53 9.46 -26.11 15.72
C ASN A 53 9.83 -25.59 14.32
N GLU A 54 11.13 -25.35 14.12
CA GLU A 54 11.63 -24.89 12.83
C GLU A 54 11.36 -25.95 11.76
N GLU A 55 10.63 -25.57 10.72
CA GLU A 55 10.29 -26.41 9.60
C GLU A 55 10.90 -25.85 8.33
N SER A 56 11.77 -26.64 7.69
CA SER A 56 12.40 -26.22 6.44
C SER A 56 11.53 -26.62 5.26
N ASP A 57 11.37 -25.71 4.29
CA ASP A 57 10.64 -26.01 3.07
C ASP A 57 11.15 -25.20 1.87
N LEU A 58 10.81 -25.67 0.68
CA LEU A 58 11.06 -25.03 -0.60
C LEU A 58 9.75 -24.51 -1.20
N GLU A 59 9.58 -23.22 -1.29
CA GLU A 59 8.50 -22.60 -2.07
C GLU A 59 8.94 -22.48 -3.53
N THR A 60 8.11 -22.96 -4.46
CA THR A 60 8.19 -22.65 -5.88
C THR A 60 7.00 -21.77 -6.26
N ARG A 61 7.25 -20.56 -6.72
CA ARG A 61 6.22 -19.61 -7.16
C ARG A 61 6.36 -19.33 -8.66
N VAL A 62 5.27 -19.49 -9.39
CA VAL A 62 5.16 -19.04 -10.79
C VAL A 62 4.36 -17.75 -10.81
N ASN A 63 4.85 -16.71 -11.47
CA ASN A 63 4.21 -15.41 -11.53
C ASN A 63 4.04 -14.90 -12.95
N LEU A 64 3.03 -14.07 -13.14
CA LEU A 64 2.72 -13.34 -14.37
C LEU A 64 2.37 -11.90 -14.00
N ASN A 65 2.98 -10.92 -14.66
CA ASN A 65 2.73 -9.50 -14.44
C ASN A 65 2.35 -8.84 -15.77
N PHE A 66 1.28 -8.07 -15.74
CA PHE A 66 0.79 -7.30 -16.87
C PHE A 66 0.71 -5.83 -16.49
N GLN A 67 1.24 -4.96 -17.34
CA GLN A 67 1.10 -3.52 -17.20
C GLN A 67 0.55 -2.93 -18.50
N HIS A 68 -0.35 -1.97 -18.34
CA HIS A 68 -0.92 -1.18 -19.44
C HIS A 68 -0.98 0.28 -19.04
N LEU A 69 -0.51 1.14 -19.91
CA LEU A 69 -0.68 2.59 -19.80
C LEU A 69 -1.29 3.07 -21.11
N SER A 70 -2.49 3.65 -21.02
CA SER A 70 -3.15 4.23 -22.18
C SER A 70 -2.45 5.52 -22.66
N ASP A 71 -2.66 5.84 -23.92
CA ASP A 71 -2.28 7.14 -24.44
C ASP A 71 -3.05 8.28 -23.78
N PRO A 72 -2.50 9.49 -23.72
CA PRO A 72 -3.24 10.68 -23.35
C PRO A 72 -4.45 10.89 -24.27
N GLY A 73 -5.63 11.08 -23.68
CA GLY A 73 -6.88 11.26 -24.42
C GLY A 73 -8.01 11.68 -23.50
N GLN A 74 -9.24 11.63 -24.01
CA GLN A 74 -10.43 11.92 -23.22
C GLN A 74 -10.58 10.93 -22.04
N CYS A 75 -10.18 9.68 -22.25
CA CYS A 75 -10.05 8.69 -21.20
C CYS A 75 -8.61 8.22 -21.10
N THR A 76 -8.11 8.10 -19.86
CA THR A 76 -6.80 7.50 -19.56
C THR A 76 -6.99 6.32 -18.64
N SER A 77 -6.14 5.30 -18.78
CA SER A 77 -6.15 4.13 -17.92
C SER A 77 -4.73 3.66 -17.61
N LEU A 78 -4.55 3.15 -16.41
CA LEU A 78 -3.37 2.45 -15.93
C LEU A 78 -3.84 1.12 -15.36
N VAL A 79 -3.20 0.05 -15.79
CA VAL A 79 -3.38 -1.30 -15.25
C VAL A 79 -2.01 -1.82 -14.83
N ASP A 80 -1.88 -2.29 -13.62
CA ASP A 80 -0.70 -3.02 -13.11
C ASP A 80 -1.22 -4.21 -12.32
N MET A 81 -1.09 -5.41 -12.87
CA MET A 81 -1.63 -6.64 -12.29
C MET A 81 -0.55 -7.70 -12.21
N GLY A 82 -0.49 -8.38 -11.08
CA GLY A 82 0.35 -9.55 -10.86
C GLY A 82 -0.50 -10.72 -10.36
N LEU A 83 -0.26 -11.88 -10.95
CA LEU A 83 -0.84 -13.16 -10.56
C LEU A 83 0.30 -14.14 -10.29
N GLY A 84 0.27 -14.81 -9.14
CA GLY A 84 1.23 -15.83 -8.77
C GLY A 84 0.54 -17.09 -8.25
N TYR A 85 1.18 -18.22 -8.41
CA TYR A 85 0.79 -19.48 -7.78
C TYR A 85 2.00 -20.03 -7.05
N GLY A 86 1.89 -20.20 -5.73
CA GLY A 86 2.90 -20.73 -4.84
C GLY A 86 2.60 -22.18 -4.45
N TYR A 87 3.63 -23.00 -4.47
CA TYR A 87 3.59 -24.40 -4.07
C TYR A 87 4.74 -24.69 -3.09
N TRP A 88 4.40 -25.26 -1.93
CA TRP A 88 5.33 -25.69 -0.89
C TRP A 88 5.57 -27.18 -1.02
N HIS A 89 6.82 -27.59 -1.06
CA HIS A 89 7.20 -28.97 -1.42
C HIS A 89 7.02 -29.95 -0.26
N ASP A 90 7.22 -29.51 0.97
CA ASP A 90 7.10 -30.30 2.21
C ASP A 90 5.89 -29.88 3.05
N ASP A 91 4.88 -29.22 2.39
CA ASP A 91 3.57 -28.87 2.96
C ASP A 91 3.64 -27.95 4.21
N ALA A 92 4.66 -27.07 4.29
CA ALA A 92 4.70 -26.06 5.34
C ALA A 92 3.45 -25.17 5.30
N PHE A 93 2.94 -24.88 4.08
CA PHE A 93 1.68 -24.18 3.85
C PHE A 93 0.95 -24.83 2.68
N ASP A 94 -0.36 -24.60 2.61
CA ASP A 94 -1.16 -24.96 1.45
C ASP A 94 -0.75 -24.14 0.22
N SER A 95 -0.97 -24.69 -0.98
CA SER A 95 -0.73 -23.97 -2.23
C SER A 95 -1.70 -22.80 -2.36
N GLU A 96 -1.22 -21.62 -2.76
CA GLU A 96 -2.00 -20.41 -2.80
C GLU A 96 -1.85 -19.62 -4.10
N VAL A 97 -2.92 -18.88 -4.46
CA VAL A 97 -2.92 -17.92 -5.55
C VAL A 97 -2.67 -16.52 -5.00
N TYR A 98 -1.52 -15.95 -5.30
CA TYR A 98 -1.15 -14.59 -4.96
C TYR A 98 -1.67 -13.63 -6.02
N THR A 99 -2.49 -12.67 -5.62
CA THR A 99 -3.02 -11.66 -6.54
C THR A 99 -2.68 -10.27 -6.01
N ARG A 100 -2.13 -9.44 -6.87
CA ARG A 100 -1.97 -8.01 -6.63
C ARG A 100 -2.43 -7.25 -7.85
N GLY A 101 -2.98 -6.06 -7.65
CA GLY A 101 -3.45 -5.30 -8.79
C GLY A 101 -3.74 -3.85 -8.47
N MET A 102 -3.54 -3.00 -9.46
CA MET A 102 -3.98 -1.63 -9.47
C MET A 102 -4.56 -1.31 -10.84
N LEU A 103 -5.83 -0.95 -10.84
CA LEU A 103 -6.53 -0.42 -12.00
C LEU A 103 -6.90 1.03 -11.71
N ARG A 104 -6.60 1.95 -12.59
CA ARG A 104 -7.06 3.33 -12.51
C ARG A 104 -7.56 3.76 -13.87
N GLY A 105 -8.69 4.44 -13.88
CA GLY A 105 -9.26 5.03 -15.06
C GLY A 105 -9.82 6.41 -14.75
N GLN A 106 -9.66 7.33 -15.69
CA GLN A 106 -10.26 8.66 -15.64
C GLN A 106 -10.76 9.02 -17.02
N CYS A 107 -12.02 9.47 -17.13
CA CYS A 107 -12.60 9.95 -18.37
C CYS A 107 -13.13 11.38 -18.19
N GLU A 108 -12.75 12.30 -19.07
CA GLU A 108 -13.36 13.62 -19.17
C GLU A 108 -14.71 13.48 -19.89
N LEU A 109 -15.81 13.67 -19.14
CA LEU A 109 -17.18 13.55 -19.67
C LEU A 109 -17.62 14.85 -20.33
N ALA A 110 -17.20 15.98 -19.75
CA ALA A 110 -17.44 17.32 -20.26
C ALA A 110 -16.33 18.24 -19.73
N LYS A 111 -16.23 19.47 -20.25
CA LYS A 111 -15.23 20.42 -19.78
C LYS A 111 -15.29 20.61 -18.26
N GLY A 112 -14.21 20.24 -17.59
CA GLY A 112 -14.06 20.31 -16.14
C GLY A 112 -14.78 19.19 -15.37
N LEU A 113 -15.54 18.30 -16.02
CA LEU A 113 -16.19 17.15 -15.41
C LEU A 113 -15.50 15.88 -15.83
N SER A 114 -14.87 15.19 -14.89
CA SER A 114 -14.32 13.85 -15.10
C SER A 114 -15.01 12.81 -14.20
N TRP A 115 -14.93 11.57 -14.63
CA TRP A 115 -15.28 10.41 -13.82
C TRP A 115 -14.03 9.58 -13.59
N GLU A 116 -13.78 9.27 -12.33
CA GLU A 116 -12.63 8.47 -11.90
C GLU A 116 -13.09 7.12 -11.37
N ALA A 117 -12.30 6.09 -11.63
CA ALA A 117 -12.48 4.77 -11.05
C ALA A 117 -11.11 4.15 -10.76
N SER A 118 -10.98 3.50 -9.64
CA SER A 118 -9.79 2.72 -9.27
C SER A 118 -10.19 1.45 -8.55
N ASP A 119 -9.38 0.42 -8.74
CA ASP A 119 -9.50 -0.85 -8.04
C ASP A 119 -8.10 -1.29 -7.62
N THR A 120 -7.91 -1.62 -6.35
CA THR A 120 -6.63 -2.02 -5.79
C THR A 120 -6.78 -3.33 -5.04
N ILE A 121 -6.04 -4.33 -5.48
CA ILE A 121 -5.97 -5.64 -4.84
C ILE A 121 -4.57 -5.78 -4.24
N SER A 122 -4.49 -6.04 -2.94
CA SER A 122 -3.23 -6.23 -2.22
C SER A 122 -3.36 -7.32 -1.16
N GLN A 123 -2.26 -7.98 -0.85
CA GLN A 123 -2.16 -8.80 0.36
C GLN A 123 -1.75 -7.92 1.52
N VAL A 124 -2.43 -8.09 2.64
CA VAL A 124 -2.19 -7.32 3.87
C VAL A 124 -2.03 -8.29 5.04
N THR A 125 -1.20 -7.92 6.00
CA THR A 125 -0.98 -8.71 7.21
C THR A 125 -2.21 -8.59 8.12
N ARG A 126 -2.71 -9.71 8.65
CA ARG A 126 -3.86 -9.77 9.55
C ARG A 126 -3.47 -9.35 10.97
N ASP A 127 -2.41 -9.92 11.48
CA ASP A 127 -1.87 -9.62 12.81
C ASP A 127 -0.40 -9.16 12.70
N THR A 128 -0.14 -7.90 13.01
CA THR A 128 1.21 -7.31 12.98
C THR A 128 2.14 -7.88 14.05
N ARG A 129 1.61 -8.58 15.05
CA ARG A 129 2.35 -9.23 16.13
C ARG A 129 2.86 -10.60 15.73
N ALA A 130 2.11 -11.30 14.89
CA ALA A 130 2.50 -12.61 14.36
C ALA A 130 3.61 -12.50 13.31
N ALA A 131 4.16 -13.64 12.92
CA ALA A 131 5.12 -13.69 11.83
C ALA A 131 4.44 -13.38 10.49
N ASP A 132 5.15 -12.69 9.60
CA ASP A 132 4.71 -12.39 8.24
C ASP A 132 4.83 -13.63 7.35
N THR A 133 3.91 -14.57 7.56
CA THR A 133 3.80 -15.85 6.84
C THR A 133 2.51 -15.89 6.02
N GLN A 134 2.36 -16.89 5.17
CA GLN A 134 1.18 -17.05 4.32
C GLN A 134 -0.13 -17.07 5.13
N ASP A 135 -0.17 -17.78 6.25
CA ASP A 135 -1.36 -17.90 7.12
C ASP A 135 -1.75 -16.58 7.81
N ASN A 136 -0.83 -15.61 7.87
CA ASN A 136 -1.04 -14.28 8.45
C ASN A 136 -1.31 -13.20 7.41
N LEU A 137 -1.57 -13.58 6.16
CA LEU A 137 -1.93 -12.67 5.10
C LEU A 137 -3.41 -12.84 4.72
N THR A 138 -4.05 -11.74 4.36
CA THR A 138 -5.36 -11.74 3.71
C THR A 138 -5.33 -10.85 2.49
N ARG A 139 -6.17 -11.13 1.52
CA ARG A 139 -6.34 -10.28 0.34
C ARG A 139 -7.37 -9.20 0.65
N LYS A 140 -6.97 -7.95 0.46
CA LYS A 140 -7.81 -6.76 0.55
C LYS A 140 -8.05 -6.21 -0.85
N ASN A 141 -9.31 -6.00 -1.21
CA ASN A 141 -9.74 -5.30 -2.41
C ASN A 141 -10.36 -3.96 -2.03
N VAL A 142 -9.97 -2.89 -2.71
CA VAL A 142 -10.55 -1.56 -2.53
C VAL A 142 -10.95 -1.01 -3.89
N PHE A 143 -12.24 -1.00 -4.15
CA PHE A 143 -12.83 -0.36 -5.33
C PHE A 143 -13.33 1.02 -4.98
N ARG A 144 -12.97 2.04 -5.78
CA ARG A 144 -13.39 3.44 -5.60
C ARG A 144 -13.81 4.03 -6.92
N THR A 145 -14.93 4.77 -6.93
CA THR A 145 -15.38 5.47 -8.13
C THR A 145 -16.18 6.73 -7.81
N GLY A 146 -16.15 7.71 -8.72
CA GLY A 146 -16.95 8.91 -8.56
C GLY A 146 -16.60 10.04 -9.51
N PRO A 147 -17.45 11.09 -9.56
CA PRO A 147 -17.24 12.29 -10.35
C PRO A 147 -16.31 13.28 -9.65
N VAL A 148 -15.55 14.00 -10.47
CA VAL A 148 -14.77 15.18 -10.09
C VAL A 148 -15.13 16.32 -11.03
N TYR A 149 -15.61 17.43 -10.47
CA TYR A 149 -15.94 18.64 -11.23
C TYR A 149 -15.03 19.80 -10.82
N THR A 150 -14.31 20.32 -11.78
CA THR A 150 -13.38 21.44 -11.61
C THR A 150 -13.96 22.68 -12.28
N LEU A 151 -14.22 23.72 -11.50
CA LEU A 151 -14.70 25.03 -11.93
C LEU A 151 -13.55 26.04 -11.86
N GLU A 152 -13.08 26.49 -13.00
CA GLU A 152 -12.12 27.60 -13.10
C GLU A 152 -12.87 28.92 -13.01
N LEU A 153 -12.77 29.61 -11.86
CA LEU A 153 -13.38 30.92 -11.66
C LEU A 153 -12.60 32.03 -12.36
N THR A 154 -11.27 31.93 -12.24
CA THR A 154 -10.29 32.82 -12.89
C THR A 154 -9.07 31.98 -13.31
N PRO A 155 -8.09 32.51 -14.06
CA PRO A 155 -6.86 31.78 -14.35
C PRO A 155 -6.03 31.37 -13.13
N VAL A 156 -6.33 31.92 -11.95
CA VAL A 156 -5.61 31.64 -10.69
C VAL A 156 -6.51 31.06 -9.58
N ASP A 157 -7.83 31.04 -9.80
CA ASP A 157 -8.82 30.56 -8.82
C ASP A 157 -9.59 29.36 -9.36
N GLN A 158 -9.62 28.28 -8.60
CA GLN A 158 -10.26 27.03 -8.94
C GLN A 158 -11.06 26.49 -7.77
N ILE A 159 -12.28 26.03 -8.03
CA ILE A 159 -13.07 25.23 -7.09
C ILE A 159 -13.19 23.81 -7.66
N GLN A 160 -12.95 22.82 -6.82
CA GLN A 160 -13.15 21.42 -7.16
C GLN A 160 -14.23 20.81 -6.24
N PHE A 161 -15.16 20.10 -6.85
CA PHE A 161 -16.15 19.27 -6.18
C PHE A 161 -15.87 17.82 -6.54
N SER A 162 -15.84 16.95 -5.55
CA SER A 162 -15.76 15.52 -5.81
C SER A 162 -16.70 14.74 -4.90
N ALA A 163 -17.20 13.63 -5.42
CA ALA A 163 -17.89 12.62 -4.65
C ALA A 163 -17.28 11.27 -5.01
N ALA A 164 -17.16 10.38 -4.05
CA ALA A 164 -16.63 9.05 -4.28
C ALA A 164 -17.38 8.02 -3.45
N TYR A 165 -17.69 6.90 -4.08
CA TYR A 165 -18.09 5.66 -3.44
C TYR A 165 -16.86 4.73 -3.40
N GLU A 166 -16.62 4.11 -2.26
CA GLU A 166 -15.55 3.15 -2.05
C GLU A 166 -16.13 1.90 -1.38
N ASN A 167 -15.76 0.73 -1.90
CA ASN A 167 -16.09 -0.57 -1.32
C ASN A 167 -14.78 -1.27 -0.99
N THR A 168 -14.65 -1.75 0.26
CA THR A 168 -13.50 -2.51 0.73
C THR A 168 -13.98 -3.91 1.10
N GLU A 169 -13.34 -4.92 0.53
CA GLU A 169 -13.63 -6.34 0.78
C GLU A 169 -12.34 -7.07 1.16
N PHE A 170 -12.43 -7.90 2.19
CA PHE A 170 -11.38 -8.83 2.61
C PHE A 170 -11.73 -10.27 2.21
N GLU A 171 -10.71 -11.08 1.95
CA GLU A 171 -10.92 -12.50 1.61
C GLU A 171 -11.36 -13.32 2.82
N GLU A 172 -10.79 -13.01 3.98
CA GLU A 172 -11.07 -13.72 5.23
C GLU A 172 -12.32 -13.14 5.89
N PRO A 173 -13.29 -14.00 6.27
CA PRO A 173 -14.58 -13.57 6.82
C PRO A 173 -14.49 -13.01 8.25
N GLU A 174 -13.34 -13.12 8.91
CA GLU A 174 -13.06 -12.52 10.21
C GLU A 174 -12.68 -11.05 10.12
N GLU A 175 -12.27 -10.59 8.92
CA GLU A 175 -11.99 -9.19 8.65
C GLU A 175 -13.28 -8.46 8.24
N GLU A 176 -13.35 -7.17 8.52
CA GLU A 176 -14.57 -6.39 8.32
C GLU A 176 -14.57 -5.68 6.96
N ASP A 177 -15.56 -5.98 6.14
CA ASP A 177 -15.84 -5.27 4.91
C ASP A 177 -16.48 -3.91 5.21
N SER A 178 -16.37 -2.97 4.26
CA SER A 178 -16.99 -1.65 4.41
C SER A 178 -17.41 -1.02 3.12
N GLU A 179 -18.46 -0.20 3.22
CA GLU A 179 -18.88 0.74 2.19
C GLU A 179 -18.66 2.18 2.68
N ARG A 180 -18.08 3.02 1.81
CA ARG A 180 -17.72 4.40 2.16
C ARG A 180 -18.20 5.38 1.11
N LEU A 181 -18.84 6.45 1.54
CA LEU A 181 -19.24 7.57 0.70
C LEU A 181 -18.52 8.84 1.16
N THR A 182 -17.80 9.49 0.25
CA THR A 182 -17.03 10.71 0.55
C THR A 182 -17.47 11.84 -0.36
N GLY A 183 -17.71 13.03 0.21
CA GLY A 183 -17.91 14.28 -0.52
C GLY A 183 -16.83 15.30 -0.16
N THR A 184 -16.26 16.00 -1.16
CA THR A 184 -15.21 17.01 -0.92
C THR A 184 -15.44 18.25 -1.75
N VAL A 185 -15.19 19.42 -1.13
CA VAL A 185 -15.13 20.71 -1.81
C VAL A 185 -13.78 21.35 -1.48
N ALA A 186 -13.04 21.73 -2.50
CA ALA A 186 -11.74 22.36 -2.36
C ALA A 186 -11.68 23.66 -3.17
N TYR A 187 -11.18 24.73 -2.57
CA TYR A 187 -10.82 25.98 -3.24
C TYR A 187 -9.30 26.13 -3.26
N ASN A 188 -8.74 26.45 -4.42
CA ASN A 188 -7.32 26.67 -4.62
C ASN A 188 -7.08 28.04 -5.28
N HIS A 189 -6.09 28.77 -4.78
CA HIS A 189 -5.60 30.01 -5.35
C HIS A 189 -4.11 29.93 -5.68
N SER A 190 -3.75 30.26 -6.91
CA SER A 190 -2.37 30.29 -7.39
C SER A 190 -1.79 31.68 -7.22
N PHE A 191 -1.06 31.93 -6.13
CA PHE A 191 -0.40 33.22 -5.87
C PHE A 191 0.73 33.52 -6.85
N SER A 192 1.34 32.46 -7.37
CA SER A 192 2.37 32.53 -8.41
C SER A 192 2.44 31.18 -9.13
N GLN A 193 3.26 31.08 -10.17
CA GLN A 193 3.54 29.80 -10.86
C GLN A 193 4.15 28.73 -9.96
N THR A 194 4.64 29.13 -8.78
CA THR A 194 5.36 28.24 -7.85
C THR A 194 4.71 28.14 -6.48
N LEU A 195 3.64 28.88 -6.20
CA LEU A 195 2.95 28.88 -4.91
C LEU A 195 1.44 28.81 -5.11
N GLN A 196 0.84 27.76 -4.60
CA GLN A 196 -0.60 27.56 -4.52
C GLN A 196 -1.00 27.31 -3.06
N LEU A 197 -2.05 27.98 -2.61
CA LEU A 197 -2.68 27.76 -1.32
C LEU A 197 -4.15 27.44 -1.55
N GLY A 198 -4.74 26.69 -0.62
CA GLY A 198 -6.13 26.30 -0.72
C GLY A 198 -6.75 25.98 0.63
N VAL A 199 -8.05 25.73 0.60
CA VAL A 199 -8.82 25.18 1.70
C VAL A 199 -9.71 24.08 1.16
N SER A 200 -9.82 22.97 1.89
CA SER A 200 -10.68 21.86 1.54
C SER A 200 -11.52 21.43 2.73
N THR A 201 -12.78 21.10 2.48
CA THR A 201 -13.66 20.45 3.45
C THR A 201 -14.16 19.15 2.88
N SER A 202 -14.24 18.11 3.71
CA SER A 202 -14.78 16.80 3.33
C SER A 202 -15.72 16.27 4.40
N ALA A 203 -16.72 15.53 3.96
CA ALA A 203 -17.59 14.70 4.79
C ALA A 203 -17.56 13.28 4.23
N GLU A 204 -17.47 12.32 5.14
CA GLU A 204 -17.36 10.89 4.81
C GLU A 204 -18.24 10.09 5.76
N ARG A 205 -18.94 9.11 5.21
CA ARG A 205 -19.67 8.08 5.96
C ARG A 205 -19.16 6.72 5.55
N THR A 206 -18.80 5.91 6.53
CA THR A 206 -18.40 4.51 6.37
C THR A 206 -19.35 3.62 7.15
N GLU A 207 -19.84 2.58 6.51
CA GLU A 207 -20.67 1.53 7.11
C GLU A 207 -19.87 0.21 7.06
N LEU A 208 -19.65 -0.43 8.21
CA LEU A 208 -18.99 -1.72 8.32
C LEU A 208 -20.05 -2.83 8.36
N ASP A 209 -19.70 -4.03 7.93
CA ASP A 209 -20.58 -5.21 7.93
C ASP A 209 -21.05 -5.61 9.34
N THR A 210 -20.31 -5.23 10.37
CA THR A 210 -20.69 -5.36 11.78
C THR A 210 -21.85 -4.45 12.18
N GLY A 211 -22.24 -3.50 11.32
CA GLY A 211 -23.24 -2.48 11.59
C GLY A 211 -22.71 -1.27 12.36
N GLU A 212 -21.39 -1.15 12.49
CA GLU A 212 -20.74 0.07 12.97
C GLU A 212 -20.76 1.14 11.88
N GLU A 213 -21.13 2.36 12.23
CA GLU A 213 -21.10 3.53 11.34
C GLU A 213 -20.02 4.51 11.81
N LEU A 214 -19.24 5.02 10.86
CA LEU A 214 -18.19 6.02 11.08
C LEU A 214 -18.50 7.25 10.24
N ASP A 215 -18.84 8.37 10.87
CA ASP A 215 -19.00 9.66 10.21
C ASP A 215 -17.77 10.54 10.49
N ARG A 216 -17.09 10.98 9.42
CA ARG A 216 -15.91 11.82 9.52
C ARG A 216 -16.09 13.12 8.77
N GLU A 217 -15.85 14.24 9.45
CA GLU A 217 -15.81 15.56 8.85
C GLU A 217 -14.41 16.16 9.00
N SER A 218 -13.94 16.89 7.99
CA SER A 218 -12.65 17.56 8.06
C SER A 218 -12.64 18.92 7.37
N VAL A 219 -11.81 19.83 7.89
CA VAL A 219 -11.48 21.10 7.26
C VAL A 219 -9.96 21.27 7.32
N VAL A 220 -9.34 21.44 6.16
CA VAL A 220 -7.88 21.55 6.04
C VAL A 220 -7.47 22.71 5.15
N GLY A 221 -6.43 23.43 5.56
CA GLY A 221 -5.67 24.32 4.68
C GLY A 221 -4.65 23.50 3.89
N THR A 222 -4.52 23.77 2.60
CA THR A 222 -3.58 23.10 1.71
C THR A 222 -2.54 24.06 1.16
N PHE A 223 -1.33 23.59 0.91
CA PHE A 223 -0.28 24.37 0.28
C PHE A 223 0.55 23.51 -0.67
N ASN A 224 1.03 24.14 -1.75
CA ASN A 224 1.99 23.56 -2.67
C ASN A 224 3.00 24.64 -3.07
N LYS A 225 4.28 24.38 -2.87
CA LYS A 225 5.37 25.28 -3.20
C LYS A 225 6.48 24.54 -3.95
N VAL A 226 6.85 25.09 -5.10
CA VAL A 226 7.93 24.56 -5.94
C VAL A 226 9.06 25.58 -6.01
N TRP A 227 10.28 25.15 -5.72
CA TRP A 227 11.54 25.86 -5.97
C TRP A 227 12.34 25.12 -7.04
N ALA A 228 13.49 25.64 -7.42
CA ALA A 228 14.32 25.04 -8.46
C ALA A 228 14.70 23.56 -8.16
N THR A 229 14.99 23.23 -6.89
CA THR A 229 15.45 21.90 -6.47
C THR A 229 14.59 21.30 -5.36
N THR A 230 13.51 21.97 -4.96
CA THR A 230 12.70 21.53 -3.82
C THR A 230 11.22 21.69 -4.15
N ARG A 231 10.44 20.66 -3.86
CA ARG A 231 8.96 20.69 -3.87
C ARG A 231 8.46 20.37 -2.48
N VAL A 232 7.57 21.17 -1.98
CA VAL A 232 6.89 20.94 -0.69
C VAL A 232 5.40 21.10 -0.90
N SER A 233 4.64 20.10 -0.51
CA SER A 233 3.18 20.17 -0.49
C SER A 233 2.65 19.57 0.80
N GLY A 234 1.47 19.99 1.20
CA GLY A 234 0.86 19.43 2.39
C GLY A 234 -0.49 20.06 2.73
N SER A 235 -1.04 19.56 3.82
CA SER A 235 -2.28 20.04 4.42
C SER A 235 -2.15 20.07 5.94
N LEU A 236 -2.91 20.95 6.58
CA LEU A 236 -3.06 21.00 8.02
C LEU A 236 -4.49 21.47 8.35
N GLY A 237 -5.13 20.81 9.30
CA GLY A 237 -6.48 21.14 9.70
C GLY A 237 -6.98 20.30 10.87
N VAL A 238 -8.29 20.26 10.99
CA VAL A 238 -8.98 19.52 12.03
C VAL A 238 -9.97 18.55 11.40
N ASN A 239 -10.20 17.44 12.09
CA ASN A 239 -11.24 16.48 11.76
C ASN A 239 -12.02 16.10 13.01
N ARG A 240 -13.26 15.68 12.81
CA ARG A 240 -14.13 15.05 13.80
C ARG A 240 -14.52 13.69 13.27
N LEU A 241 -14.46 12.70 14.14
CA LEU A 241 -14.92 11.35 13.87
C LEU A 241 -16.00 10.99 14.89
N GLU A 242 -17.16 10.57 14.41
CA GLU A 242 -18.24 10.04 15.21
C GLU A 242 -18.39 8.56 14.86
N THR A 243 -18.28 7.69 15.86
CA THR A 243 -18.46 6.25 15.74
C THR A 243 -19.77 5.87 16.41
N ARG A 244 -20.63 5.11 15.73
CA ARG A 244 -21.91 4.61 16.25
C ARG A 244 -21.95 3.10 16.12
N LEU A 245 -22.20 2.44 17.27
CA LEU A 245 -22.45 1.00 17.33
C LEU A 245 -23.71 0.76 18.18
N GLY A 246 -24.82 0.44 17.53
CA GLY A 246 -26.12 0.29 18.20
C GLY A 246 -26.58 1.57 18.89
N THR A 247 -26.58 1.60 20.23
CA THR A 247 -26.96 2.78 21.03
C THR A 247 -25.76 3.56 21.58
N GLN A 248 -24.56 3.10 21.32
CA GLN A 248 -23.34 3.77 21.76
C GLN A 248 -22.87 4.72 20.67
N GLU A 249 -22.51 5.93 21.07
CA GLU A 249 -21.95 6.97 20.22
C GLU A 249 -20.69 7.52 20.90
N LEU A 250 -19.59 7.51 20.15
CA LEU A 250 -18.32 8.07 20.56
C LEU A 250 -17.92 9.17 19.55
N SER A 251 -17.59 10.36 20.03
CA SER A 251 -17.10 11.45 19.20
C SER A 251 -15.69 11.84 19.61
N THR A 252 -14.81 11.97 18.63
CA THR A 252 -13.40 12.37 18.83
C THR A 252 -13.04 13.47 17.84
N ASP A 253 -12.45 14.54 18.35
CA ASP A 253 -11.86 15.60 17.53
C ASP A 253 -10.34 15.42 17.46
N GLY A 254 -9.74 15.66 16.29
CA GLY A 254 -8.30 15.49 16.09
C GLY A 254 -7.71 16.52 15.14
N VAL A 255 -6.38 16.63 15.19
CA VAL A 255 -5.61 17.38 14.20
C VAL A 255 -5.25 16.43 13.07
N THR A 256 -5.49 16.84 11.83
CA THR A 256 -5.11 16.09 10.63
C THR A 256 -4.13 16.90 9.78
N GLY A 257 -3.24 16.21 9.09
CA GLY A 257 -2.31 16.89 8.20
C GLY A 257 -1.41 15.95 7.43
N THR A 258 -0.88 16.47 6.33
CA THR A 258 0.10 15.79 5.49
C THR A 258 1.23 16.75 5.17
N LEU A 259 2.43 16.21 5.00
CA LEU A 259 3.59 16.94 4.50
C LEU A 259 4.37 16.03 3.56
N ASN A 260 4.58 16.50 2.33
CA ASN A 260 5.42 15.85 1.34
C ASN A 260 6.51 16.83 0.91
N LEU A 261 7.77 16.41 1.05
CA LEU A 261 8.92 17.17 0.61
C LEU A 261 9.77 16.28 -0.28
N VAL A 262 10.13 16.80 -1.45
CA VAL A 262 11.12 16.21 -2.37
C VAL A 262 12.19 17.25 -2.63
N ARG A 263 13.45 16.91 -2.37
CA ARG A 263 14.60 17.79 -2.59
C ARG A 263 15.68 17.10 -3.38
N GLU A 264 15.96 17.64 -4.55
CA GLU A 264 17.15 17.31 -5.34
C GLU A 264 18.38 17.95 -4.67
N ILE A 265 19.21 17.15 -4.01
CA ILE A 265 20.46 17.60 -3.35
C ILE A 265 21.53 17.79 -4.41
N SER A 266 21.56 16.89 -5.40
CA SER A 266 22.40 16.95 -6.59
C SER A 266 21.67 16.28 -7.77
N PRO A 267 22.16 16.38 -9.03
CA PRO A 267 21.55 15.67 -10.15
C PRO A 267 21.42 14.15 -9.98
N ASN A 268 22.18 13.58 -9.05
CA ASN A 268 22.22 12.15 -8.79
C ASN A 268 21.72 11.77 -7.40
N SER A 269 21.27 12.74 -6.60
CA SER A 269 20.81 12.47 -5.24
C SER A 269 19.53 13.23 -4.89
N GLU A 270 18.58 12.53 -4.27
CA GLU A 270 17.27 13.02 -3.88
C GLU A 270 17.01 12.66 -2.42
N PHE A 271 16.43 13.59 -1.69
CA PHE A 271 15.88 13.39 -0.36
C PHE A 271 14.36 13.54 -0.41
N THR A 272 13.64 12.64 0.24
CA THR A 272 12.20 12.67 0.40
C THR A 272 11.82 12.66 1.88
N LEU A 273 10.76 13.39 2.23
CA LEU A 273 10.12 13.34 3.54
C LEU A 273 8.62 13.28 3.33
N ASN A 274 7.98 12.29 3.93
CA ASN A 274 6.54 12.16 3.99
C ASN A 274 6.14 12.09 5.45
N ALA A 275 5.17 12.90 5.85
CA ALA A 275 4.56 12.83 7.17
C ALA A 275 3.05 12.92 7.03
N ASN A 276 2.33 12.15 7.84
CA ASN A 276 0.87 12.21 7.91
C ASN A 276 0.40 12.04 9.35
N ARG A 277 -0.75 12.64 9.65
CA ARG A 277 -1.53 12.41 10.86
C ARG A 277 -3.00 12.46 10.50
N ARG A 278 -3.75 11.43 10.85
CA ARG A 278 -5.19 11.38 10.58
C ARG A 278 -5.90 10.37 11.50
N LEU A 279 -7.18 10.64 11.73
CA LEU A 279 -8.13 9.66 12.22
C LEU A 279 -8.57 8.76 11.06
N THR A 280 -8.59 7.46 11.23
CA THR A 280 -8.92 6.48 10.18
C THR A 280 -9.46 5.18 10.81
N ASP A 281 -9.66 4.17 10.00
CA ASP A 281 -10.07 2.82 10.36
C ASP A 281 -9.28 1.79 9.54
N GLN A 282 -9.38 0.51 9.88
CA GLN A 282 -8.66 -0.57 9.21
C GLN A 282 -9.05 -0.73 7.73
N THR A 283 -10.30 -0.41 7.38
CA THR A 283 -10.79 -0.57 6.00
C THR A 283 -10.23 0.48 5.05
N SER A 284 -9.62 1.55 5.60
CA SER A 284 -9.03 2.61 4.79
C SER A 284 -7.84 2.10 3.96
N THR A 285 -7.51 2.84 2.89
CA THR A 285 -6.35 2.57 2.03
C THR A 285 -5.00 2.88 2.69
N LEU A 286 -4.98 3.19 4.00
CA LEU A 286 -3.76 3.52 4.71
C LEU A 286 -2.94 2.27 5.00
N GLY A 287 -1.97 1.98 4.14
CA GLY A 287 -0.87 1.07 4.44
C GLY A 287 0.40 1.87 4.76
N VAL A 288 1.08 1.56 5.83
CA VAL A 288 2.43 2.08 6.09
C VAL A 288 3.41 0.96 5.74
N GLN A 289 4.10 1.11 4.61
CA GLN A 289 5.06 0.12 4.13
C GLN A 289 6.49 0.54 4.45
N PHE A 290 7.27 -0.38 5.01
CA PHE A 290 8.67 -0.20 5.35
C PHE A 290 9.54 -1.23 4.61
N GLY A 291 10.06 -0.90 3.45
CA GLY A 291 10.81 -1.87 2.66
C GLY A 291 9.97 -3.12 2.41
N ASP A 292 10.40 -4.26 2.95
CA ASP A 292 9.68 -5.53 2.87
C ASP A 292 8.62 -5.70 3.99
N PHE A 293 8.46 -4.73 4.88
CA PHE A 293 7.50 -4.80 5.99
C PHE A 293 6.28 -3.95 5.71
N ASN A 294 5.11 -4.55 5.83
CA ASN A 294 3.82 -3.87 5.76
C ASN A 294 3.29 -3.70 7.17
N PHE A 295 2.86 -2.47 7.50
CA PHE A 295 2.13 -2.19 8.71
C PHE A 295 0.67 -1.94 8.33
N ASN A 296 -0.23 -2.77 8.83
CA ASN A 296 -1.66 -2.60 8.70
C ASN A 296 -2.26 -2.39 10.10
N LEU A 297 -3.42 -1.79 10.14
CA LEU A 297 -4.19 -1.67 11.37
C LEU A 297 -4.81 -3.04 11.70
N THR A 298 -4.67 -3.49 12.91
CA THR A 298 -5.13 -4.82 13.38
C THR A 298 -6.54 -4.82 13.96
N GLN A 299 -7.17 -3.65 14.08
CA GLN A 299 -8.51 -3.51 14.62
C GLN A 299 -9.33 -2.58 13.73
N SER A 300 -10.58 -2.94 13.50
CA SER A 300 -11.55 -2.17 12.69
C SER A 300 -11.98 -0.85 13.31
N THR A 301 -11.63 -0.64 14.56
CA THR A 301 -11.99 0.54 15.34
C THR A 301 -11.33 1.83 14.84
N ALA A 302 -11.91 2.96 15.25
CA ALA A 302 -11.33 4.29 15.02
C ALA A 302 -9.92 4.40 15.60
N VAL A 303 -8.95 4.77 14.76
CA VAL A 303 -7.53 4.88 15.13
C VAL A 303 -6.95 6.21 14.66
N GLU A 304 -6.16 6.84 15.52
CA GLU A 304 -5.34 7.98 15.14
C GLU A 304 -3.95 7.51 14.75
N VAL A 305 -3.58 7.66 13.48
CA VAL A 305 -2.28 7.28 12.94
C VAL A 305 -1.43 8.52 12.70
N THR A 306 -0.23 8.53 13.27
CA THR A 306 0.83 9.50 12.96
C THR A 306 2.01 8.74 12.38
N ALA A 307 2.45 9.09 11.17
CA ALA A 307 3.58 8.43 10.52
C ALA A 307 4.51 9.44 9.85
N VAL A 308 5.82 9.15 9.90
CA VAL A 308 6.87 9.91 9.24
C VAL A 308 7.79 8.94 8.51
N ARG A 309 8.09 9.22 7.26
CA ARG A 309 9.05 8.46 6.45
C ARG A 309 10.02 9.42 5.77
N MET A 310 11.31 9.11 5.87
CA MET A 310 12.40 9.81 5.18
C MET A 310 13.08 8.83 4.24
N GLY A 311 13.43 9.30 3.05
CA GLY A 311 14.16 8.53 2.05
C GLY A 311 15.34 9.35 1.53
N TYR A 312 16.44 8.68 1.26
CA TYR A 312 17.58 9.24 0.55
C TYR A 312 18.02 8.27 -0.54
N ASN A 313 18.01 8.74 -1.76
CA ASN A 313 18.47 8.00 -2.93
C ASN A 313 19.68 8.69 -3.53
N ASN A 314 20.72 7.92 -3.86
CA ASN A 314 21.93 8.43 -4.54
C ASN A 314 22.44 7.46 -5.60
N ARG A 315 22.75 7.98 -6.78
CA ARG A 315 23.44 7.26 -7.85
C ARG A 315 24.87 7.77 -7.97
N PHE A 316 25.84 6.91 -7.73
CA PHE A 316 27.24 7.23 -7.80
C PHE A 316 27.75 7.24 -9.26
N SER A 317 28.92 7.84 -9.47
CA SER A 317 29.53 7.94 -10.80
C SER A 317 29.95 6.59 -11.41
N ASP A 318 30.18 5.58 -10.58
CA ASP A 318 30.51 4.21 -11.00
C ASP A 318 29.26 3.37 -11.34
N GLY A 319 28.07 4.00 -11.33
CA GLY A 319 26.79 3.35 -11.60
C GLY A 319 26.17 2.67 -10.39
N SER A 320 26.85 2.61 -9.24
CA SER A 320 26.26 2.08 -8.02
C SER A 320 25.13 2.97 -7.49
N THR A 321 24.18 2.38 -6.76
CA THR A 321 23.03 3.08 -6.17
C THR A 321 22.97 2.80 -4.68
N PHE A 322 22.56 3.79 -3.93
CA PHE A 322 22.24 3.67 -2.52
C PHE A 322 20.86 4.23 -2.24
N LEU A 323 20.03 3.46 -1.56
CA LEU A 323 18.73 3.86 -1.04
C LEU A 323 18.75 3.66 0.47
N GLY A 324 18.51 4.73 1.23
CA GLY A 324 18.34 4.68 2.68
C GLY A 324 16.94 5.14 3.06
N THR A 325 16.30 4.48 4.01
CA THR A 325 14.97 4.84 4.54
C THR A 325 14.97 4.83 6.05
N VAL A 326 14.30 5.81 6.65
CA VAL A 326 14.01 5.86 8.09
C VAL A 326 12.53 6.18 8.24
N SER A 327 11.87 5.53 9.19
CA SER A 327 10.45 5.75 9.40
C SER A 327 10.07 5.52 10.84
N ALA A 328 9.00 6.19 11.24
CA ALA A 328 8.36 6.01 12.54
C ALA A 328 6.86 6.17 12.36
N SER A 329 6.09 5.33 13.02
CA SER A 329 4.64 5.47 13.12
C SER A 329 4.16 5.18 14.53
N ARG A 330 3.01 5.75 14.84
CA ARG A 330 2.26 5.54 16.07
C ARG A 330 0.79 5.47 15.73
N SER A 331 0.15 4.42 16.24
CA SER A 331 -1.29 4.18 16.14
C SER A 331 -1.90 4.19 17.53
N ASP A 332 -2.80 5.12 17.79
CA ASP A 332 -3.57 5.23 19.04
C ASP A 332 -4.99 4.74 18.75
N TYR A 333 -5.37 3.58 19.27
CA TYR A 333 -6.71 2.98 19.13
C TYR A 333 -7.68 3.64 20.11
N LEU A 334 -8.67 4.36 19.59
CA LEU A 334 -9.48 5.27 20.39
C LEU A 334 -10.52 4.59 21.29
N GLN A 335 -10.95 3.37 20.94
CA GLN A 335 -11.94 2.62 21.71
C GLN A 335 -11.31 1.84 22.86
N THR A 336 -10.17 1.20 22.62
CA THR A 336 -9.46 0.40 23.61
C THR A 336 -8.48 1.21 24.44
N GLY A 337 -7.98 2.32 23.88
CA GLY A 337 -6.92 3.13 24.46
C GLY A 337 -5.53 2.56 24.24
N ASP A 338 -5.43 1.48 23.47
CA ASP A 338 -4.17 0.82 23.16
C ASP A 338 -3.30 1.68 22.23
N ARG A 339 -1.99 1.43 22.26
CA ARG A 339 -1.04 2.12 21.42
C ARG A 339 -0.03 1.15 20.85
N GLU A 340 0.25 1.37 19.57
CA GLU A 340 1.33 0.69 18.87
C GLU A 340 2.31 1.72 18.30
N GLU A 341 3.60 1.51 18.53
CA GLU A 341 4.68 2.33 17.99
C GLU A 341 5.61 1.47 17.14
N LEU A 342 5.95 1.97 15.95
CA LEU A 342 6.82 1.29 15.01
C LEU A 342 7.92 2.25 14.58
N THR A 343 9.16 1.84 14.68
CA THR A 343 10.30 2.56 14.09
C THR A 343 11.12 1.62 13.22
N GLY A 344 11.63 2.15 12.10
CA GLY A 344 12.38 1.33 11.17
C GLY A 344 13.48 2.10 10.45
N ILE A 345 14.54 1.39 10.12
CA ILE A 345 15.62 1.84 9.26
C ILE A 345 15.90 0.77 8.21
N GLY A 346 16.07 1.17 6.96
CA GLY A 346 16.43 0.28 5.87
C GLY A 346 17.49 0.88 4.97
N ALA A 347 18.32 0.05 4.39
CA ALA A 347 19.30 0.46 3.40
C ALA A 347 19.47 -0.61 2.33
N ARG A 348 19.49 -0.17 1.07
CA ARG A 348 19.84 -0.97 -0.10
C ARG A 348 21.03 -0.35 -0.81
N TYR A 349 22.03 -1.16 -1.08
CA TYR A 349 23.16 -0.80 -1.92
C TYR A 349 23.23 -1.77 -3.10
N SER A 350 23.35 -1.25 -4.31
CA SER A 350 23.54 -2.06 -5.53
C SER A 350 24.70 -1.52 -6.34
N ARG A 351 25.53 -2.41 -6.88
CA ARG A 351 26.72 -2.05 -7.67
C ARG A 351 26.86 -2.95 -8.89
N PRO A 352 26.99 -2.38 -10.11
CA PRO A 352 27.35 -3.13 -11.30
C PRO A 352 28.79 -3.65 -11.19
N ILE A 353 28.99 -4.96 -11.44
CA ILE A 353 30.29 -5.59 -11.60
C ILE A 353 30.68 -5.54 -13.07
N SER A 354 29.69 -5.73 -13.97
CA SER A 354 29.81 -5.63 -15.42
C SER A 354 28.51 -5.08 -16.00
N GLU A 355 28.42 -4.96 -17.33
CA GLU A 355 27.18 -4.54 -18.00
C GLU A 355 26.01 -5.52 -17.78
N LEU A 356 26.30 -6.79 -17.50
CA LEU A 356 25.30 -7.85 -17.33
C LEU A 356 25.14 -8.30 -15.88
N LEU A 357 26.07 -7.99 -15.01
CA LEU A 357 26.10 -8.51 -13.64
C LEU A 357 26.16 -7.37 -12.63
N SER A 358 25.26 -7.38 -11.68
CA SER A 358 25.29 -6.50 -10.50
C SER A 358 25.15 -7.31 -9.22
N TRP A 359 25.66 -6.79 -8.12
CA TRP A 359 25.40 -7.32 -6.79
C TRP A 359 24.63 -6.30 -5.96
N PHE A 360 23.90 -6.80 -4.98
CA PHE A 360 23.16 -5.96 -4.05
C PHE A 360 23.31 -6.45 -2.60
N LEU A 361 23.09 -5.53 -1.70
CA LEU A 361 23.00 -5.75 -0.25
C LEU A 361 21.78 -4.99 0.26
N ASP A 362 20.85 -5.69 0.91
CA ASP A 362 19.71 -5.12 1.60
C ASP A 362 19.83 -5.39 3.09
N THR A 363 19.51 -4.39 3.90
CA THR A 363 19.41 -4.53 5.35
C THR A 363 18.25 -3.71 5.87
N ALA A 364 17.50 -4.25 6.82
CA ALA A 364 16.45 -3.54 7.52
C ALA A 364 16.45 -3.93 9.00
N TYR A 365 16.09 -2.97 9.82
CA TYR A 365 15.81 -3.16 11.24
C TYR A 365 14.52 -2.43 11.59
N GLN A 366 13.67 -3.09 12.37
CA GLN A 366 12.40 -2.59 12.84
C GLN A 366 12.28 -2.87 14.34
N HIS A 367 11.85 -1.86 15.08
CA HIS A 367 11.47 -1.96 16.48
C HIS A 367 10.00 -1.62 16.62
N GLN A 368 9.23 -2.49 17.25
CA GLN A 368 7.80 -2.38 17.44
C GLN A 368 7.47 -2.53 18.92
N ARG A 369 6.61 -1.66 19.43
CA ARG A 369 6.18 -1.65 20.82
C ARG A 369 4.66 -1.71 20.91
N PHE A 370 4.17 -2.62 21.74
CA PHE A 370 2.75 -2.84 22.02
C PHE A 370 2.48 -2.46 23.49
N GLU A 371 1.71 -1.40 23.69
CA GLU A 371 1.48 -0.86 25.04
C GLU A 371 0.50 -1.76 25.84
N ASP A 372 -0.51 -2.35 25.19
CA ASP A 372 -1.50 -3.26 25.75
C ASP A 372 -0.87 -4.53 26.35
N GLU A 373 0.16 -5.08 25.71
CA GLU A 373 0.87 -6.28 26.15
C GLU A 373 2.14 -5.97 26.95
N SER A 374 2.54 -4.69 27.00
CA SER A 374 3.83 -4.25 27.54
C SER A 374 5.01 -5.03 26.94
N ALA A 375 4.93 -5.31 25.63
CA ALA A 375 5.90 -6.11 24.88
C ALA A 375 6.58 -5.30 23.79
N GLU A 376 7.83 -5.66 23.50
CA GLU A 376 8.64 -5.08 22.43
C GLU A 376 9.13 -6.19 21.49
N ASP A 377 9.08 -5.92 20.18
CA ASP A 377 9.55 -6.80 19.14
C ASP A 377 10.63 -6.09 18.31
N ASP A 378 11.77 -6.76 18.11
CA ASP A 378 12.88 -6.32 17.28
C ASP A 378 13.02 -7.25 16.08
N LEU A 379 12.88 -6.73 14.86
CA LEU A 379 13.02 -7.50 13.64
C LEU A 379 14.21 -6.97 12.83
N ALA A 380 15.20 -7.83 12.59
CA ALA A 380 16.36 -7.54 11.75
C ALA A 380 16.36 -8.43 10.52
N SER A 381 16.70 -7.88 9.37
CA SER A 381 16.89 -8.63 8.12
C SER A 381 18.15 -8.17 7.40
N LEU A 382 18.85 -9.14 6.80
CA LEU A 382 20.02 -8.92 5.95
C LEU A 382 19.93 -9.86 4.76
N SER A 383 20.08 -9.34 3.55
CA SER A 383 20.20 -10.16 2.35
C SER A 383 21.22 -9.61 1.39
N MET A 384 21.85 -10.51 0.62
CA MET A 384 22.75 -10.15 -0.46
C MET A 384 22.50 -11.04 -1.66
N GLY A 385 22.82 -10.55 -2.85
CA GLY A 385 22.60 -11.33 -4.04
C GLY A 385 23.25 -10.76 -5.28
N LEU A 386 22.98 -11.45 -6.39
CA LEU A 386 23.47 -11.14 -7.73
C LEU A 386 22.28 -11.06 -8.67
N ASP A 387 22.27 -10.05 -9.52
CA ASP A 387 21.36 -9.90 -10.64
C ASP A 387 22.17 -10.09 -11.94
N TYR A 388 21.78 -11.04 -12.76
CA TYR A 388 22.44 -11.37 -14.03
C TYR A 388 21.48 -11.26 -15.21
N LEU A 389 21.78 -10.37 -16.16
CA LEU A 389 21.03 -10.22 -17.40
C LEU A 389 21.50 -11.29 -18.42
N LEU A 390 20.72 -12.36 -18.58
CA LEU A 390 20.98 -13.39 -19.59
C LEU A 390 20.79 -12.87 -21.02
N THR A 391 19.72 -12.09 -21.22
CA THR A 391 19.40 -11.41 -22.46
C THR A 391 18.74 -10.07 -22.14
N SER A 392 18.44 -9.26 -23.15
CA SER A 392 17.67 -8.01 -22.95
C SER A 392 16.24 -8.22 -22.41
N ARG A 393 15.76 -9.48 -22.35
CA ARG A 393 14.40 -9.84 -21.90
C ARG A 393 14.38 -10.87 -20.79
N MET A 394 15.54 -11.38 -20.39
CA MET A 394 15.63 -12.45 -19.40
C MET A 394 16.70 -12.15 -18.38
N ASP A 395 16.35 -12.18 -17.11
CA ASP A 395 17.25 -12.02 -15.97
C ASP A 395 17.12 -13.17 -14.97
N ILE A 396 18.23 -13.43 -14.30
CA ILE A 396 18.30 -14.34 -13.16
C ILE A 396 18.74 -13.51 -11.95
N ARG A 397 18.04 -13.68 -10.83
CA ARG A 397 18.47 -13.21 -9.52
C ARG A 397 18.77 -14.39 -8.63
N ALA A 398 19.89 -14.37 -7.92
CA ALA A 398 20.23 -15.29 -6.85
C ALA A 398 20.52 -14.51 -5.58
N ALA A 399 19.92 -14.90 -4.45
CA ALA A 399 20.05 -14.22 -3.19
C ALA A 399 20.10 -15.19 -2.02
N ILE A 400 20.77 -14.76 -0.96
CA ILE A 400 20.76 -15.39 0.36
C ILE A 400 20.36 -14.34 1.39
N GLY A 401 19.74 -14.76 2.46
CA GLY A 401 19.35 -13.82 3.52
C GLY A 401 19.21 -14.50 4.87
N HIS A 402 19.21 -13.64 5.87
CA HIS A 402 18.96 -13.96 7.27
C HIS A 402 17.94 -12.99 7.83
N ARG A 403 16.99 -13.50 8.60
CA ARG A 403 15.99 -12.71 9.33
C ARG A 403 15.93 -13.22 10.77
N GLN A 404 15.84 -12.29 11.70
CA GLN A 404 15.73 -12.61 13.13
C GLN A 404 14.71 -11.68 13.77
N LYS A 405 13.76 -12.25 14.50
CA LYS A 405 12.83 -11.54 15.36
C LYS A 405 13.14 -11.91 16.81
N ASN A 406 13.44 -10.91 17.63
CA ASN A 406 13.52 -11.02 19.08
C ASN A 406 12.25 -10.37 19.66
N SER A 407 11.69 -10.94 20.71
CA SER A 407 10.45 -10.47 21.32
C SER A 407 10.48 -10.71 22.82
N ASP A 408 9.81 -9.85 23.59
CA ASP A 408 9.52 -10.11 25.01
C ASP A 408 8.56 -11.31 25.18
N ILE A 409 7.87 -11.72 24.10
CA ILE A 409 6.99 -12.88 24.05
C ILE A 409 7.68 -14.00 23.29
N ALA A 410 8.16 -15.02 24.00
CA ALA A 410 8.99 -16.09 23.44
C ALA A 410 8.35 -16.84 22.23
N SER A 411 7.03 -16.91 22.15
CA SER A 411 6.34 -17.53 21.00
C SER A 411 6.42 -16.72 19.71
N ARG A 412 6.86 -15.45 19.75
CA ARG A 412 7.02 -14.58 18.60
C ARG A 412 8.47 -14.52 18.11
N GLU A 413 9.41 -15.07 18.87
CA GLU A 413 10.83 -15.11 18.48
C GLU A 413 11.03 -16.11 17.34
N TYR A 414 11.86 -15.78 16.37
CA TYR A 414 12.29 -16.72 15.34
C TYR A 414 13.60 -16.29 14.68
N GLN A 415 14.24 -17.25 14.03
CA GLN A 415 15.34 -17.03 13.10
C GLN A 415 15.02 -17.77 11.80
N GLU A 416 15.41 -17.19 10.68
CA GLU A 416 15.23 -17.77 9.35
C GLU A 416 16.47 -17.49 8.51
N ASN A 417 17.06 -18.53 7.92
CA ASN A 417 18.02 -18.41 6.83
C ASN A 417 17.36 -18.90 5.54
N TRP A 418 17.53 -18.15 4.47
CA TRP A 418 16.92 -18.51 3.20
C TRP A 418 17.86 -18.32 2.02
N VAL A 419 17.59 -19.09 0.96
CA VAL A 419 18.24 -18.96 -0.34
C VAL A 419 17.14 -18.86 -1.39
N ALA A 420 17.27 -17.92 -2.34
CA ALA A 420 16.31 -17.75 -3.40
C ALA A 420 16.98 -17.66 -4.76
N VAL A 421 16.34 -18.22 -5.78
CA VAL A 421 16.70 -18.07 -7.18
C VAL A 421 15.45 -17.78 -8.00
N SER A 422 15.48 -16.64 -8.73
CA SER A 422 14.38 -16.21 -9.57
C SER A 422 14.83 -16.13 -11.02
N LEU A 423 13.96 -16.51 -11.93
CA LEU A 423 14.11 -16.34 -13.39
C LEU A 423 12.93 -15.51 -13.88
N ASN A 424 13.20 -14.37 -14.50
CA ASN A 424 12.17 -13.49 -15.07
C ASN A 424 12.34 -13.42 -16.59
N TYR A 425 11.23 -13.34 -17.29
CA TYR A 425 11.18 -13.17 -18.73
C TYR A 425 10.13 -12.13 -19.15
N GLN A 426 10.54 -11.16 -19.96
CA GLN A 426 9.67 -10.16 -20.56
C GLN A 426 9.23 -10.63 -21.95
N PHE A 427 7.92 -10.85 -22.12
CA PHE A 427 7.35 -11.29 -23.40
C PHE A 427 7.28 -10.15 -24.40
N PHE A 428 6.79 -8.96 -23.97
CA PHE A 428 6.75 -7.73 -24.77
C PHE A 428 6.70 -6.48 -23.88
#